data_2d81e5de827eebae5ba17ea1894a6af6
#
_entry.id   2d81e5de827eebae5ba17ea1894a6af6
#
_cell.length_a   1.000
_cell.length_b   1.000
_cell.length_c   1.000
_cell.angle_alpha   90.00
_cell.angle_beta   90.00
_cell.angle_gamma   90.00
#
_symmetry.space_group_name_H-M   'P 1'
#
loop_
_entity.id
_entity.type
_entity.pdbx_description
1 polymer ?
#
loop_
_entity_poly.entity_id
_entity_poly.type
_entity_poly.pdbx_seq_one_letter_code
_entity_poly.pdbx_strand_id
1 'polypeptide(L)'
;GSTVSDHFRVDEEGKYYFAVGIPVSKGGSVTGILQTEIPATILTSVTQESRMYKEVSTFITARDGEIVYSKVPDFATDSSLFGILEERGISKEDEDKVRDMLEKSRNTEITDKISLGKISYYVSVEKMDYNGWYIANFVSEDNVLISSHTVYRNVLLTGMLLILLTIAVVSVVFVVLRKQQRAR
;
A
#
# COMPACT_ATOMS: atom_id res chain seq x y z
N GLY A 1 -10.81 -6.76 -27.62
CA GLY A 1 -9.97 -6.24 -26.54
C GLY A 1 -8.90 -7.24 -26.16
N SER A 2 -7.86 -6.82 -25.48
CA SER A 2 -6.90 -7.73 -24.84
C SER A 2 -7.54 -8.35 -23.60
N THR A 3 -7.19 -9.59 -23.31
CA THR A 3 -7.63 -10.31 -22.12
C THR A 3 -6.42 -10.77 -21.35
N VAL A 4 -6.42 -10.62 -20.04
CA VAL A 4 -5.39 -11.15 -19.13
C VAL A 4 -5.98 -12.38 -18.45
N SER A 5 -5.19 -13.42 -18.24
CA SER A 5 -5.68 -14.61 -17.52
C SER A 5 -5.92 -14.30 -16.06
N ASP A 6 -6.97 -14.88 -15.52
CA ASP A 6 -7.29 -14.77 -14.07
C ASP A 6 -6.42 -15.73 -13.23
N HIS A 7 -5.76 -16.66 -13.87
CA HIS A 7 -4.94 -17.68 -13.21
C HIS A 7 -3.46 -17.51 -13.57
N PHE A 8 -2.59 -17.77 -12.60
CA PHE A 8 -1.15 -17.85 -12.81
C PHE A 8 -0.74 -19.24 -13.24
N ARG A 9 0.24 -19.28 -14.14
CA ARG A 9 1.01 -20.47 -14.37
C ARG A 9 2.25 -20.42 -13.49
N VAL A 10 2.56 -21.54 -12.83
CA VAL A 10 3.81 -21.72 -12.08
C VAL A 10 4.76 -22.53 -12.96
N ASP A 11 5.99 -22.05 -13.14
CA ASP A 11 7.03 -22.82 -13.84
C ASP A 11 7.69 -23.85 -12.91
N GLU A 12 8.63 -24.63 -13.47
CA GLU A 12 9.36 -25.66 -12.72
C GLU A 12 10.26 -25.07 -11.60
N GLU A 13 10.57 -23.77 -11.65
CA GLU A 13 11.33 -23.03 -10.64
C GLU A 13 10.43 -22.38 -9.58
N GLY A 14 9.11 -22.56 -9.65
CA GLY A 14 8.15 -21.95 -8.74
C GLY A 14 7.85 -20.48 -9.03
N LYS A 15 8.20 -19.98 -10.22
CA LYS A 15 7.88 -18.62 -10.62
C LYS A 15 6.48 -18.53 -11.22
N TYR A 16 5.78 -17.45 -10.89
CA TYR A 16 4.42 -17.18 -11.32
C TYR A 16 4.40 -16.31 -12.56
N TYR A 17 3.56 -16.68 -13.53
CA TYR A 17 3.34 -15.95 -14.79
C TYR A 17 1.84 -15.80 -15.04
N PHE A 18 1.43 -14.66 -15.56
CA PHE A 18 0.10 -14.50 -16.11
C PHE A 18 0.17 -14.32 -17.62
N ALA A 19 -0.84 -14.84 -18.31
CA ALA A 19 -0.91 -14.76 -19.75
C ALA A 19 -1.73 -13.55 -20.21
N VAL A 20 -1.21 -12.82 -21.19
CA VAL A 20 -1.93 -11.74 -21.86
C VAL A 20 -2.24 -12.19 -23.29
N GLY A 21 -3.52 -12.24 -23.63
CA GLY A 21 -4.01 -12.62 -24.95
C GLY A 21 -4.52 -11.41 -25.74
N ILE A 22 -4.05 -11.26 -26.98
CA ILE A 22 -4.52 -10.22 -27.92
C ILE A 22 -5.12 -10.92 -29.14
N PRO A 23 -6.42 -10.67 -29.46
CA PRO A 23 -7.02 -11.27 -30.64
C PRO A 23 -6.40 -10.71 -31.92
N VAL A 24 -6.00 -11.60 -32.82
CA VAL A 24 -5.54 -11.28 -34.18
C VAL A 24 -6.73 -11.41 -35.13
N SER A 25 -7.09 -10.30 -35.78
CA SER A 25 -8.24 -10.28 -36.69
C SER A 25 -7.80 -10.05 -38.14
N LYS A 26 -8.48 -10.75 -39.05
CA LYS A 26 -8.33 -10.56 -40.50
C LYS A 26 -9.72 -10.46 -41.10
N GLY A 27 -9.98 -9.39 -41.88
CA GLY A 27 -11.29 -9.17 -42.53
C GLY A 27 -12.45 -9.03 -41.52
N GLY A 28 -12.23 -8.53 -40.30
CA GLY A 28 -13.26 -8.36 -39.26
C GLY A 28 -13.56 -9.60 -38.44
N SER A 29 -12.94 -10.75 -38.74
CA SER A 29 -13.08 -11.99 -37.99
C SER A 29 -11.79 -12.30 -37.18
N VAL A 30 -11.91 -12.76 -35.95
CA VAL A 30 -10.77 -13.23 -35.16
C VAL A 30 -10.24 -14.52 -35.76
N THR A 31 -8.99 -14.52 -36.19
CA THR A 31 -8.31 -15.64 -36.83
C THR A 31 -7.31 -16.34 -35.93
N GLY A 32 -6.98 -15.73 -34.79
CA GLY A 32 -6.06 -16.30 -33.79
C GLY A 32 -5.93 -15.40 -32.58
N ILE A 33 -5.11 -15.87 -31.62
CA ILE A 33 -4.76 -15.13 -30.40
C ILE A 33 -3.24 -15.08 -30.32
N LEU A 34 -2.67 -13.89 -30.20
CA LEU A 34 -1.29 -13.70 -29.80
C LEU A 34 -1.24 -13.71 -28.28
N GLN A 35 -0.54 -14.67 -27.72
CA GLN A 35 -0.40 -14.81 -26.26
C GLN A 35 1.06 -14.55 -25.87
N THR A 36 1.23 -13.82 -24.78
CA THR A 36 2.52 -13.64 -24.10
C THR A 36 2.37 -13.97 -22.61
N GLU A 37 3.42 -14.53 -22.04
CA GLU A 37 3.52 -14.79 -20.60
C GLU A 37 4.35 -13.67 -19.95
N ILE A 38 3.83 -13.09 -18.90
CA ILE A 38 4.46 -11.99 -18.16
C ILE A 38 4.72 -12.48 -16.73
N PRO A 39 5.96 -12.37 -16.23
CA PRO A 39 6.25 -12.80 -14.87
C PRO A 39 5.51 -11.90 -13.87
N ALA A 40 4.88 -12.53 -12.87
CA ALA A 40 4.13 -11.83 -11.82
C ALA A 40 4.98 -10.82 -11.02
N THR A 41 6.31 -10.96 -11.06
CA THR A 41 7.25 -10.00 -10.45
C THR A 41 7.10 -8.58 -10.98
N ILE A 42 6.50 -8.36 -12.17
CA ILE A 42 6.19 -7.03 -12.67
C ILE A 42 5.21 -6.30 -11.75
N LEU A 43 4.35 -7.05 -11.04
CA LEU A 43 3.41 -6.50 -10.07
C LEU A 43 4.12 -5.93 -8.83
N THR A 44 5.38 -6.32 -8.58
CA THR A 44 6.20 -5.75 -7.50
C THR A 44 6.39 -4.23 -7.69
N SER A 45 6.44 -3.76 -8.93
CA SER A 45 6.57 -2.33 -9.23
C SER A 45 5.29 -1.54 -8.91
N VAL A 46 4.14 -2.20 -8.98
CA VAL A 46 2.83 -1.63 -8.63
C VAL A 46 2.65 -1.57 -7.11
N THR A 47 3.24 -2.54 -6.41
CA THR A 47 3.20 -2.66 -4.94
C THR A 47 4.42 -2.03 -4.27
N GLN A 48 4.97 -0.94 -4.84
CA GLN A 48 6.16 -0.28 -4.29
C GLN A 48 5.99 0.04 -2.81
N GLU A 49 7.09 -0.11 -2.06
CA GLU A 49 7.12 0.24 -0.64
C GLU A 49 6.67 1.69 -0.46
N SER A 50 5.64 1.87 0.34
CA SER A 50 5.29 3.19 0.81
C SER A 50 6.52 3.77 1.52
N ARG A 51 7.01 4.92 1.06
CA ARG A 51 8.10 5.63 1.75
C ARG A 51 7.71 6.09 3.15
N MET A 52 6.40 6.10 3.44
CA MET A 52 5.85 6.53 4.73
C MET A 52 5.73 5.39 5.75
N TYR A 53 5.48 4.14 5.30
CA TYR A 53 5.24 3.01 6.20
C TYR A 53 6.22 1.89 5.91
N LYS A 54 6.93 1.41 6.94
CA LYS A 54 8.00 0.42 6.78
C LYS A 54 7.51 -0.99 6.50
N GLU A 55 6.29 -1.31 6.94
CA GLU A 55 5.72 -2.65 6.84
C GLU A 55 4.28 -2.54 6.33
N VAL A 56 4.13 -2.64 5.02
CA VAL A 56 2.83 -2.72 4.37
C VAL A 56 2.71 -4.12 3.78
N SER A 57 1.69 -4.86 4.21
CA SER A 57 1.32 -6.12 3.57
C SER A 57 0.39 -5.80 2.42
N THR A 58 0.86 -6.01 1.19
CA THR A 58 0.08 -5.75 -0.02
C THR A 58 -0.31 -7.07 -0.67
N PHE A 59 -1.60 -7.20 -0.96
CA PHE A 59 -2.18 -8.31 -1.71
C PHE A 59 -2.85 -7.77 -2.97
N ILE A 60 -2.70 -8.47 -4.08
CA ILE A 60 -3.57 -8.32 -5.25
C ILE A 60 -4.50 -9.51 -5.24
N THR A 61 -5.80 -9.26 -5.23
CA THR A 61 -6.81 -10.31 -5.12
C THR A 61 -7.84 -10.20 -6.23
N ALA A 62 -8.47 -11.33 -6.57
CA ALA A 62 -9.73 -11.34 -7.27
C ALA A 62 -10.86 -10.86 -6.34
N ARG A 63 -12.06 -10.65 -6.88
CA ARG A 63 -13.20 -10.13 -6.12
C ARG A 63 -13.65 -11.06 -4.98
N ASP A 64 -13.49 -12.35 -5.14
CA ASP A 64 -13.82 -13.37 -4.14
C ASP A 64 -12.75 -13.53 -3.05
N GLY A 65 -11.64 -12.80 -3.17
CA GLY A 65 -10.51 -12.83 -2.25
C GLY A 65 -9.45 -13.86 -2.61
N GLU A 66 -9.54 -14.54 -3.77
CA GLU A 66 -8.44 -15.36 -4.26
C GLU A 66 -7.20 -14.50 -4.48
N ILE A 67 -6.05 -14.92 -3.95
CA ILE A 67 -4.81 -14.15 -4.03
C ILE A 67 -4.19 -14.35 -5.41
N VAL A 68 -4.13 -13.26 -6.15
CA VAL A 68 -3.45 -13.16 -7.44
C VAL A 68 -1.96 -12.92 -7.26
N TYR A 69 -1.58 -12.09 -6.30
CA TYR A 69 -0.20 -11.79 -5.95
C TYR A 69 -0.10 -11.34 -4.50
N SER A 70 0.94 -11.78 -3.81
CA SER A 70 1.28 -11.31 -2.48
C SER A 70 2.75 -10.88 -2.42
N LYS A 71 3.01 -9.74 -1.81
CA LYS A 71 4.37 -9.32 -1.50
C LYS A 71 4.95 -10.08 -0.30
N VAL A 72 4.09 -10.71 0.50
CA VAL A 72 4.51 -11.48 1.67
C VAL A 72 4.93 -12.88 1.20
N PRO A 73 6.21 -13.28 1.35
CA PRO A 73 6.76 -14.51 0.73
C PRO A 73 6.09 -15.81 1.18
N ASP A 74 5.49 -15.81 2.37
CA ASP A 74 4.95 -17.02 3.01
C ASP A 74 3.52 -17.37 2.55
N PHE A 75 2.92 -16.58 1.64
CA PHE A 75 1.59 -16.84 1.15
C PHE A 75 1.63 -17.32 -0.29
N ALA A 76 1.34 -18.62 -0.47
CA ALA A 76 1.16 -19.21 -1.78
C ALA A 76 -0.05 -18.57 -2.50
N THR A 77 0.05 -18.45 -3.82
CA THR A 77 -1.03 -17.94 -4.68
C THR A 77 -2.30 -18.82 -4.67
N ASP A 78 -2.25 -19.99 -4.08
CA ASP A 78 -3.43 -20.86 -3.89
C ASP A 78 -4.21 -20.55 -2.62
N SER A 79 -3.81 -19.49 -1.90
CA SER A 79 -4.44 -19.07 -0.64
C SER A 79 -5.50 -18.01 -0.88
N SER A 80 -6.58 -18.06 -0.11
CA SER A 80 -7.56 -16.97 -0.06
C SER A 80 -7.11 -15.91 0.95
N LEU A 81 -7.29 -14.64 0.60
CA LEU A 81 -7.11 -13.52 1.53
C LEU A 81 -7.88 -13.76 2.83
N PHE A 82 -9.12 -14.23 2.73
CA PHE A 82 -9.96 -14.48 3.89
C PHE A 82 -9.45 -15.63 4.75
N GLY A 83 -8.91 -16.72 4.14
CA GLY A 83 -8.26 -17.78 4.89
C GLY A 83 -7.06 -17.29 5.71
N ILE A 84 -6.24 -16.40 5.12
CA ILE A 84 -5.13 -15.77 5.83
C ILE A 84 -5.61 -14.88 6.99
N LEU A 85 -6.68 -14.12 6.79
CA LEU A 85 -7.26 -13.27 7.82
C LEU A 85 -7.86 -14.10 8.96
N GLU A 86 -8.52 -15.23 8.65
CA GLU A 86 -9.03 -16.18 9.66
C GLU A 86 -7.90 -16.78 10.51
N GLU A 87 -6.82 -17.25 9.88
CA GLU A 87 -5.65 -17.78 10.59
C GLU A 87 -5.01 -16.73 11.52
N ARG A 88 -5.10 -15.46 11.16
CA ARG A 88 -4.61 -14.33 11.98
C ARG A 88 -5.62 -13.84 13.02
N GLY A 89 -6.78 -14.47 13.12
CA GLY A 89 -7.77 -14.21 14.13
C GLY A 89 -8.63 -12.98 13.88
N ILE A 90 -9.02 -12.74 12.62
CA ILE A 90 -10.01 -11.72 12.29
C ILE A 90 -11.37 -12.07 12.91
N SER A 91 -12.09 -11.06 13.39
CA SER A 91 -13.48 -11.25 13.78
C SER A 91 -14.37 -11.35 12.53
N LYS A 92 -15.51 -12.05 12.65
CA LYS A 92 -16.46 -12.12 11.53
C LYS A 92 -16.97 -10.75 11.10
N GLU A 93 -17.16 -9.84 12.02
CA GLU A 93 -17.57 -8.46 11.73
C GLU A 93 -16.53 -7.73 10.88
N ASP A 94 -15.23 -7.88 11.21
CA ASP A 94 -14.15 -7.24 10.46
C ASP A 94 -13.90 -7.94 9.11
N GLU A 95 -14.10 -9.26 9.03
CA GLU A 95 -14.08 -9.99 7.75
C GLU A 95 -15.18 -9.49 6.80
N ASP A 96 -16.39 -9.33 7.32
CA ASP A 96 -17.53 -8.80 6.55
C ASP A 96 -17.23 -7.38 6.05
N LYS A 97 -16.54 -6.54 6.83
CA LYS A 97 -16.07 -5.21 6.38
C LYS A 97 -15.12 -5.33 5.20
N VAL A 98 -14.12 -6.22 5.25
CA VAL A 98 -13.17 -6.41 4.14
C VAL A 98 -13.90 -6.90 2.89
N ARG A 99 -14.86 -7.82 3.02
CA ARG A 99 -15.71 -8.28 1.91
C ARG A 99 -16.50 -7.13 1.29
N ASP A 100 -17.14 -6.32 2.13
CA ASP A 100 -17.89 -5.15 1.72
C ASP A 100 -17.02 -4.10 1.01
N MET A 101 -15.78 -3.92 1.47
CA MET A 101 -14.80 -3.05 0.81
C MET A 101 -14.47 -3.55 -0.61
N LEU A 102 -14.23 -4.86 -0.80
CA LEU A 102 -14.00 -5.46 -2.11
C LEU A 102 -15.23 -5.31 -3.04
N GLU A 103 -16.43 -5.40 -2.49
CA GLU A 103 -17.66 -5.23 -3.28
C GLU A 103 -17.92 -3.78 -3.70
N LYS A 104 -17.66 -2.84 -2.81
CA LYS A 104 -17.98 -1.41 -2.98
C LYS A 104 -16.86 -0.63 -3.68
N SER A 105 -15.62 -1.07 -3.62
CA SER A 105 -14.48 -0.43 -4.28
C SER A 105 -14.57 -0.58 -5.80
N ARG A 106 -15.39 0.26 -6.45
CA ARG A 106 -15.56 0.23 -7.91
C ARG A 106 -14.61 1.16 -8.64
N ASN A 107 -14.41 2.38 -8.14
CA ASN A 107 -13.56 3.41 -8.76
C ASN A 107 -12.90 4.33 -7.72
N THR A 108 -13.00 4.00 -6.44
CA THR A 108 -12.43 4.80 -5.34
C THR A 108 -11.78 3.87 -4.33
N GLU A 109 -10.64 4.29 -3.81
CA GLU A 109 -10.02 3.67 -2.65
C GLU A 109 -10.97 3.76 -1.45
N ILE A 110 -11.20 2.63 -0.80
CA ILE A 110 -11.96 2.55 0.45
C ILE A 110 -10.97 2.17 1.54
N THR A 111 -11.00 2.91 2.64
CA THR A 111 -10.14 2.64 3.80
C THR A 111 -11.00 2.42 5.03
N ASP A 112 -10.70 1.39 5.79
CA ASP A 112 -11.33 1.10 7.09
C ASP A 112 -10.32 0.52 8.06
N LYS A 113 -10.72 0.41 9.34
CA LYS A 113 -9.91 -0.15 10.42
C LYS A 113 -10.49 -1.50 10.84
N ILE A 114 -9.62 -2.51 10.91
CA ILE A 114 -9.95 -3.86 11.37
C ILE A 114 -9.00 -4.30 12.48
N SER A 115 -9.35 -5.37 13.18
CA SER A 115 -8.51 -6.00 14.18
C SER A 115 -8.15 -7.43 13.77
N LEU A 116 -6.85 -7.75 13.77
CA LEU A 116 -6.34 -9.09 13.59
C LEU A 116 -5.74 -9.56 14.91
N GLY A 117 -6.48 -10.36 15.64
CA GLY A 117 -6.14 -10.75 17.02
C GLY A 117 -6.07 -9.54 17.94
N LYS A 118 -4.86 -9.20 18.40
CA LYS A 118 -4.63 -8.04 19.31
C LYS A 118 -4.13 -6.78 18.61
N ILE A 119 -3.89 -6.85 17.30
CA ILE A 119 -3.27 -5.76 16.53
C ILE A 119 -4.34 -5.14 15.64
N SER A 120 -4.42 -3.82 15.66
CA SER A 120 -5.28 -3.05 14.75
C SER A 120 -4.54 -2.74 13.46
N TYR A 121 -5.24 -2.85 12.34
CA TYR A 121 -4.74 -2.53 11.00
C TYR A 121 -5.66 -1.53 10.31
N TYR A 122 -5.06 -0.60 9.58
CA TYR A 122 -5.75 0.15 8.56
C TYR A 122 -5.66 -0.64 7.26
N VAL A 123 -6.80 -0.87 6.66
CA VAL A 123 -6.94 -1.60 5.39
C VAL A 123 -7.41 -0.63 4.33
N SER A 124 -6.71 -0.57 3.21
CA SER A 124 -7.21 0.13 2.02
C SER A 124 -7.42 -0.87 0.90
N VAL A 125 -8.53 -0.72 0.20
CA VAL A 125 -8.89 -1.54 -0.96
C VAL A 125 -9.17 -0.63 -2.14
N GLU A 126 -8.51 -0.90 -3.26
CA GLU A 126 -8.71 -0.19 -4.52
C GLU A 126 -8.85 -1.19 -5.66
N LYS A 127 -9.84 -0.96 -6.53
CA LYS A 127 -10.02 -1.77 -7.72
C LYS A 127 -9.05 -1.35 -8.81
N MET A 128 -8.36 -2.31 -9.39
CA MET A 128 -7.50 -2.09 -10.55
C MET A 128 -8.34 -1.92 -11.83
N ASP A 129 -7.87 -1.11 -12.76
CA ASP A 129 -8.52 -0.92 -14.06
C ASP A 129 -8.47 -2.17 -14.96
N TYR A 130 -7.66 -3.15 -14.59
CA TYR A 130 -7.46 -4.38 -15.33
C TYR A 130 -8.02 -5.59 -14.59
N ASN A 131 -8.63 -6.52 -15.29
CA ASN A 131 -9.11 -7.84 -14.86
C ASN A 131 -10.09 -7.85 -13.67
N GLY A 132 -10.56 -6.71 -13.20
CA GLY A 132 -11.39 -6.66 -12.01
C GLY A 132 -10.67 -7.10 -10.72
N TRP A 133 -9.34 -7.04 -10.72
CA TRP A 133 -8.52 -7.27 -9.54
C TRP A 133 -8.57 -6.09 -8.57
N TYR A 134 -8.19 -6.36 -7.34
CA TYR A 134 -8.16 -5.38 -6.26
C TYR A 134 -6.80 -5.38 -5.59
N ILE A 135 -6.29 -4.20 -5.27
CA ILE A 135 -5.14 -4.05 -4.39
C ILE A 135 -5.66 -3.86 -2.98
N ALA A 136 -5.27 -4.73 -2.06
CA ALA A 136 -5.56 -4.62 -0.64
C ALA A 136 -4.27 -4.39 0.14
N ASN A 137 -4.17 -3.26 0.81
CA ASN A 137 -3.02 -2.90 1.64
C ASN A 137 -3.41 -2.95 3.11
N PHE A 138 -2.56 -3.57 3.92
CA PHE A 138 -2.73 -3.68 5.37
C PHE A 138 -1.53 -3.01 6.04
N VAL A 139 -1.80 -2.00 6.87
CA VAL A 139 -0.80 -1.28 7.65
C VAL A 139 -1.16 -1.36 9.11
N SER A 140 -0.27 -1.87 9.96
CA SER A 140 -0.54 -1.89 11.40
C SER A 140 -0.63 -0.47 11.96
N GLU A 141 -1.53 -0.28 12.93
CA GLU A 141 -1.70 1.01 13.61
C GLU A 141 -0.39 1.47 14.26
N ASP A 142 0.38 0.55 14.83
CA ASP A 142 1.68 0.85 15.42
C ASP A 142 2.65 1.45 14.40
N ASN A 143 2.69 0.94 13.17
CA ASN A 143 3.53 1.49 12.10
C ASN A 143 3.10 2.89 11.68
N VAL A 144 1.80 3.16 11.65
CA VAL A 144 1.27 4.50 11.38
C VAL A 144 1.68 5.47 12.49
N LEU A 145 1.55 5.05 13.75
CA LEU A 145 1.89 5.87 14.91
C LEU A 145 3.41 6.14 15.02
N ILE A 146 4.26 5.12 14.78
CA ILE A 146 5.72 5.29 14.78
C ILE A 146 6.15 6.32 13.75
N SER A 147 5.59 6.27 12.55
CA SER A 147 5.87 7.25 11.49
C SER A 147 5.43 8.65 11.89
N SER A 148 4.25 8.79 12.50
CA SER A 148 3.72 10.04 13.01
C SER A 148 4.58 10.63 14.14
N HIS A 149 4.99 9.81 15.11
CA HIS A 149 5.87 10.25 16.20
C HIS A 149 7.23 10.77 15.73
N THR A 150 7.80 10.16 14.71
CA THR A 150 9.08 10.61 14.14
C THR A 150 8.95 11.98 13.51
N VAL A 151 7.89 12.22 12.73
CA VAL A 151 7.60 13.51 12.12
C VAL A 151 7.36 14.56 13.21
N TYR A 152 6.51 14.28 14.20
CA TYR A 152 6.20 15.18 15.30
C TYR A 152 7.44 15.59 16.10
N ARG A 153 8.30 14.63 16.43
CA ARG A 153 9.57 14.89 17.12
C ARG A 153 10.49 15.80 16.32
N ASN A 154 10.61 15.59 15.02
CA ASN A 154 11.45 16.40 14.15
C ASN A 154 10.90 17.85 14.03
N VAL A 155 9.60 18.01 13.91
CA VAL A 155 8.95 19.32 13.88
C VAL A 155 9.16 20.06 15.20
N LEU A 156 9.00 19.38 16.35
CA LEU A 156 9.26 19.96 17.67
C LEU A 156 10.71 20.41 17.83
N LEU A 157 11.68 19.55 17.47
CA LEU A 157 13.12 19.89 17.57
C LEU A 157 13.46 21.10 16.69
N THR A 158 12.96 21.14 15.46
CA THR A 158 13.18 22.27 14.53
C THR A 158 12.55 23.54 15.06
N GLY A 159 11.35 23.46 15.61
CA GLY A 159 10.66 24.60 16.24
C GLY A 159 11.43 25.14 17.45
N MET A 160 11.90 24.26 18.34
CA MET A 160 12.75 24.66 19.49
C MET A 160 14.05 25.35 19.03
N LEU A 161 14.72 24.81 18.01
CA LEU A 161 15.94 25.40 17.48
C LEU A 161 15.69 26.81 16.94
N LEU A 162 14.62 27.03 16.20
CA LEU A 162 14.24 28.34 15.68
C LEU A 162 13.97 29.34 16.80
N ILE A 163 13.27 28.92 17.86
CA ILE A 163 12.98 29.77 19.03
C ILE A 163 14.30 30.19 19.71
N LEU A 164 15.21 29.25 19.96
CA LEU A 164 16.50 29.53 20.57
C LEU A 164 17.34 30.50 19.73
N LEU A 165 17.36 30.32 18.42
CA LEU A 165 18.06 31.18 17.48
C LEU A 165 17.47 32.58 17.48
N THR A 166 16.17 32.74 17.54
CA THR A 166 15.47 34.02 17.64
C THR A 166 15.82 34.75 18.95
N ILE A 167 15.82 34.02 20.07
CA ILE A 167 16.21 34.60 21.38
C ILE A 167 17.66 35.05 21.35
N ALA A 168 18.57 34.28 20.75
CA ALA A 168 19.98 34.63 20.65
C ALA A 168 20.17 35.92 19.83
N VAL A 169 19.51 36.02 18.67
CA VAL A 169 19.57 37.24 17.83
C VAL A 169 19.03 38.45 18.55
N VAL A 170 17.86 38.35 19.20
CA VAL A 170 17.27 39.47 19.98
C VAL A 170 18.20 39.87 21.12
N SER A 171 18.82 38.94 21.81
CA SER A 171 19.75 39.19 22.90
C SER A 171 20.99 39.96 22.41
N VAL A 172 21.57 39.56 21.26
CA VAL A 172 22.72 40.28 20.67
C VAL A 172 22.33 41.71 20.28
N VAL A 173 21.20 41.88 19.61
CA VAL A 173 20.71 43.22 19.23
C VAL A 173 20.51 44.11 20.47
N PHE A 174 19.92 43.56 21.52
CA PHE A 174 19.70 44.29 22.76
C PHE A 174 21.03 44.73 23.45
N VAL A 175 22.03 43.86 23.47
CA VAL A 175 23.37 44.17 24.01
C VAL A 175 24.07 45.26 23.19
N VAL A 176 23.98 45.20 21.86
CA VAL A 176 24.55 46.19 20.96
C VAL A 176 23.90 47.56 21.18
N LEU A 177 22.56 47.61 21.22
CA LEU A 177 21.83 48.89 21.47
C LEU A 177 22.16 49.48 22.83
N ARG A 178 22.26 48.70 23.90
CA ARG A 178 22.68 49.17 25.22
C ARG A 178 24.12 49.73 25.21
N LYS A 179 25.06 49.11 24.50
CA LYS A 179 26.42 49.66 24.38
C LYS A 179 26.45 51.00 23.64
N GLN A 180 25.67 51.15 22.58
CA GLN A 180 25.56 52.43 21.85
C GLN A 180 24.97 53.57 22.69
N GLN A 181 23.96 53.25 23.52
CA GLN A 181 23.37 54.27 24.43
C GLN A 181 24.31 54.70 25.55
N ARG A 182 25.24 53.85 25.99
CA ARG A 182 26.24 54.23 27.03
C ARG A 182 27.46 54.99 26.48
N ALA A 183 27.64 54.97 25.18
CA ALA A 183 28.75 55.66 24.51
C ALA A 183 28.39 57.07 23.98
N ARG A 184 27.10 57.46 24.10
CA ARG A 184 26.62 58.82 23.94
C ARG A 184 26.46 59.52 25.27
#